data_03da97ae8d33c8ce5ddda4b894daa248
#
_entry.id   03da97ae8d33c8ce5ddda4b894daa248
#
_cell.length_a   1.000
_cell.length_b   1.000
_cell.length_c   1.000
_cell.angle_alpha   90.00
_cell.angle_beta   90.00
_cell.angle_gamma   90.00
#
_symmetry.space_group_name_H-M   'P 1'
#
loop_
_entity.id
_entity.type
_entity.pdbx_description
1 polymer ?
#
loop_
_entity_poly.entity_id
_entity_poly.type
_entity_poly.pdbx_seq_one_letter_code
_entity_poly.pdbx_strand_id
1 'polypeptide(L)'
;SLLPLIRLAFVMPLLNYGLFSEEIQLDFPISKKDFNILNEFNRIFSKDIFVNKFLRRRADYILPEYLPNPEKIDLKDANPKAVIKPDKITDDMVIANKFNKKSCGILSSGGKESLLTYGMLNQMGCTTYPLYVNESGGHWRTALPAYRYHKQSDKKTRRVWTNIDRFYLFMLDNLAFIRSDHRKIRADTYPIRLCIFPFYVFLLLPLFVKNEIGNLLIGSEFDDLRSTPEYKGITHYYGIYDQHQDFDR
;
A
#
# COMPACT_ATOMS: atom_id res chain seq x y z
N SER A 1 3.09 21.76 9.24
CA SER A 1 3.40 21.32 7.86
C SER A 1 2.81 19.94 7.59
N LEU A 2 2.26 19.70 6.40
CA LEU A 2 1.78 18.38 5.95
C LEU A 2 2.85 17.59 5.18
N LEU A 3 4.02 18.19 5.00
CA LEU A 3 5.11 17.60 4.23
C LEU A 3 5.59 16.23 4.77
N PRO A 4 5.72 16.00 6.09
CA PRO A 4 6.10 14.68 6.61
C PRO A 4 5.14 13.56 6.17
N LEU A 5 3.82 13.81 6.17
CA LEU A 5 2.83 12.83 5.74
C LEU A 5 2.96 12.48 4.24
N ILE A 6 3.22 13.50 3.42
CA ILE A 6 3.44 13.30 1.98
C ILE A 6 4.73 12.49 1.75
N ARG A 7 5.79 12.79 2.48
CA ARG A 7 7.06 12.06 2.41
C ARG A 7 6.88 10.58 2.74
N LEU A 8 6.15 10.26 3.81
CA LEU A 8 5.84 8.87 4.17
C LEU A 8 5.10 8.13 3.05
N ALA A 9 4.14 8.78 2.38
CA ALA A 9 3.46 8.17 1.24
C ALA A 9 4.46 7.72 0.17
N PHE A 10 5.45 8.55 -0.18
CA PHE A 10 6.43 8.20 -1.21
C PHE A 10 7.50 7.20 -0.75
N VAL A 11 7.68 6.98 0.55
CA VAL A 11 8.55 5.92 1.05
C VAL A 11 7.91 4.54 0.89
N MET A 12 6.58 4.43 1.00
CA MET A 12 5.88 3.13 0.94
C MET A 12 6.25 2.29 -0.30
N PRO A 13 6.24 2.82 -1.53
CA PRO A 13 6.64 2.03 -2.71
C PRO A 13 8.10 1.60 -2.70
N LEU A 14 8.99 2.35 -2.04
CA LEU A 14 10.41 2.00 -1.96
C LEU A 14 10.65 0.73 -1.13
N LEU A 15 9.73 0.37 -0.22
CA LEU A 15 9.82 -0.85 0.58
C LEU A 15 9.78 -2.12 -0.27
N ASN A 16 9.32 -2.05 -1.53
CA ASN A 16 9.46 -3.15 -2.48
C ASN A 16 10.92 -3.53 -2.79
N TYR A 17 11.86 -2.64 -2.54
CA TYR A 17 13.29 -2.93 -2.67
C TYR A 17 13.89 -3.62 -1.43
N GLY A 18 13.11 -3.84 -0.39
CA GLY A 18 13.58 -4.37 0.89
C GLY A 18 14.41 -5.64 0.81
N LEU A 19 14.07 -6.57 -0.10
CA LEU A 19 14.82 -7.80 -0.33
C LEU A 19 16.03 -7.66 -1.26
N PHE A 20 16.12 -6.59 -2.05
CA PHE A 20 16.99 -6.52 -3.21
C PHE A 20 18.10 -5.48 -3.08
N SER A 21 17.94 -4.49 -2.22
CA SER A 21 18.88 -3.41 -1.97
C SER A 21 19.58 -3.59 -0.63
N GLU A 22 20.76 -2.99 -0.46
CA GLU A 22 21.46 -2.95 0.82
C GLU A 22 20.90 -1.88 1.74
N GLU A 23 20.41 -0.77 1.14
CA GLU A 23 19.84 0.34 1.89
C GLU A 23 18.72 1.05 1.13
N ILE A 24 17.84 1.69 1.90
CA ILE A 24 16.84 2.66 1.45
C ILE A 24 17.17 3.98 2.15
N GLN A 25 17.80 4.89 1.42
CA GLN A 25 18.20 6.18 1.96
C GLN A 25 17.08 7.20 1.85
N LEU A 26 16.81 7.92 2.95
CA LEU A 26 15.83 9.00 3.01
C LEU A 26 16.58 10.30 3.33
N ASP A 27 16.50 11.27 2.42
CA ASP A 27 17.12 12.60 2.52
C ASP A 27 16.34 13.60 3.39
N PHE A 28 15.60 13.08 4.37
CA PHE A 28 14.78 13.86 5.28
C PHE A 28 14.67 13.19 6.66
N PRO A 29 14.38 13.99 7.70
CA PRO A 29 14.15 13.47 9.03
C PRO A 29 12.81 12.73 9.12
N ILE A 30 12.77 11.68 9.96
CA ILE A 30 11.60 10.87 10.23
C ILE A 30 11.40 10.70 11.74
N SER A 31 10.15 10.61 12.22
CA SER A 31 9.89 10.34 13.63
C SER A 31 10.26 8.90 14.00
N LYS A 32 10.58 8.67 15.27
CA LYS A 32 10.89 7.34 15.79
C LYS A 32 9.75 6.36 15.55
N LYS A 33 8.50 6.81 15.73
CA LYS A 33 7.30 6.00 15.49
C LYS A 33 7.18 5.61 14.01
N ASP A 34 7.32 6.56 13.11
CA ASP A 34 7.24 6.30 11.68
C ASP A 34 8.39 5.39 11.21
N PHE A 35 9.59 5.58 11.75
CA PHE A 35 10.73 4.71 11.49
C PHE A 35 10.45 3.25 11.87
N ASN A 36 9.82 3.02 13.04
CA ASN A 36 9.44 1.67 13.47
C ASN A 36 8.37 1.07 12.55
N ILE A 37 7.37 1.85 12.14
CA ILE A 37 6.33 1.42 11.20
C ILE A 37 6.95 1.02 9.85
N LEU A 38 7.86 1.83 9.32
CA LEU A 38 8.53 1.51 8.05
C LEU A 38 9.36 0.22 8.13
N ASN A 39 10.07 -0.01 9.23
CA ASN A 39 10.83 -1.25 9.42
C ASN A 39 9.90 -2.47 9.52
N GLU A 40 8.77 -2.33 10.21
CA GLU A 40 7.78 -3.40 10.29
C GLU A 40 7.17 -3.71 8.93
N PHE A 41 6.78 -2.71 8.17
CA PHE A 41 6.30 -2.88 6.80
C PHE A 41 7.36 -3.50 5.89
N ASN A 42 8.61 -3.05 5.98
CA ASN A 42 9.72 -3.62 5.23
C ASN A 42 9.85 -5.13 5.51
N ARG A 43 9.73 -5.53 6.78
CA ARG A 43 9.76 -6.93 7.20
C ARG A 43 8.58 -7.73 6.64
N ILE A 44 7.36 -7.20 6.72
CA ILE A 44 6.14 -7.85 6.23
C ILE A 44 6.21 -8.04 4.71
N PHE A 45 6.52 -6.98 3.98
CA PHE A 45 6.57 -7.00 2.53
C PHE A 45 7.69 -7.87 1.98
N SER A 46 8.86 -7.88 2.64
CA SER A 46 9.95 -8.77 2.26
C SER A 46 9.54 -10.24 2.34
N LYS A 47 8.88 -10.64 3.43
CA LYS A 47 8.36 -12.00 3.58
C LYS A 47 7.32 -12.34 2.52
N ASP A 48 6.39 -11.43 2.27
CA ASP A 48 5.36 -11.66 1.28
C ASP A 48 5.93 -11.77 -0.14
N ILE A 49 6.85 -10.88 -0.53
CA ILE A 49 7.54 -10.95 -1.82
C ILE A 49 8.30 -12.28 -1.92
N PHE A 50 9.08 -12.64 -0.92
CA PHE A 50 9.88 -13.86 -0.95
C PHE A 50 9.00 -15.11 -1.12
N VAL A 51 7.95 -15.27 -0.29
CA VAL A 51 7.09 -16.46 -0.34
C VAL A 51 6.19 -16.43 -1.57
N ASN A 52 5.42 -15.37 -1.75
CA ASN A 52 4.34 -15.37 -2.76
C ASN A 52 4.84 -15.10 -4.18
N LYS A 53 5.98 -14.40 -4.33
CA LYS A 53 6.48 -14.05 -5.66
C LYS A 53 7.65 -14.95 -6.11
N PHE A 54 8.54 -15.33 -5.19
CA PHE A 54 9.70 -16.15 -5.52
C PHE A 54 9.48 -17.63 -5.23
N LEU A 55 9.12 -18.04 -4.01
CA LEU A 55 8.97 -19.47 -3.67
C LEU A 55 7.77 -20.12 -4.33
N ARG A 56 6.66 -19.43 -4.46
CA ARG A 56 5.47 -19.91 -5.17
C ARG A 56 5.57 -19.77 -6.69
N ARG A 57 6.74 -19.47 -7.17
CA ARG A 57 7.15 -19.48 -8.58
C ARG A 57 6.26 -18.66 -9.48
N ARG A 58 6.35 -17.36 -9.38
CA ARG A 58 5.80 -16.42 -10.38
C ARG A 58 6.75 -16.33 -11.58
N ALA A 59 7.06 -17.46 -12.20
CA ALA A 59 7.94 -17.58 -13.35
C ALA A 59 7.50 -16.76 -14.57
N ASP A 60 6.25 -16.27 -14.56
CA ASP A 60 5.75 -15.37 -15.61
C ASP A 60 6.56 -14.08 -15.70
N TYR A 61 7.03 -13.56 -14.58
CA TYR A 61 7.78 -12.30 -14.50
C TYR A 61 9.25 -12.46 -14.16
N ILE A 62 9.57 -13.49 -13.38
CA ILE A 62 10.90 -13.66 -12.78
C ILE A 62 11.72 -14.63 -13.65
N LEU A 63 12.95 -14.23 -13.94
CA LEU A 63 13.90 -15.09 -14.64
C LEU A 63 14.20 -16.34 -13.77
N PRO A 64 14.18 -17.55 -14.37
CA PRO A 64 14.30 -18.80 -13.63
C PRO A 64 15.56 -18.92 -12.76
N GLU A 65 16.67 -18.33 -13.19
CA GLU A 65 17.95 -18.34 -12.48
C GLU A 65 17.93 -17.56 -11.15
N TYR A 66 16.95 -16.68 -10.96
CA TYR A 66 16.76 -15.93 -9.71
C TYR A 66 15.76 -16.60 -8.75
N LEU A 67 15.10 -17.66 -9.19
CA LEU A 67 14.16 -18.36 -8.33
C LEU A 67 14.93 -19.23 -7.31
N PRO A 68 14.67 -19.08 -6.00
CA PRO A 68 15.35 -19.88 -5.00
C PRO A 68 14.96 -21.35 -5.12
N ASN A 69 15.90 -22.23 -4.75
CA ASN A 69 15.57 -23.65 -4.60
C ASN A 69 14.74 -23.83 -3.29
N PRO A 70 13.47 -24.25 -3.38
CA PRO A 70 12.62 -24.39 -2.20
C PRO A 70 13.14 -25.36 -1.14
N GLU A 71 14.03 -26.29 -1.49
CA GLU A 71 14.59 -27.26 -0.57
C GLU A 71 15.79 -26.73 0.23
N LYS A 72 16.37 -25.60 -0.22
CA LYS A 72 17.61 -25.02 0.34
C LYS A 72 17.41 -23.62 0.91
N ILE A 73 16.17 -23.24 1.26
CA ILE A 73 15.89 -21.91 1.82
C ILE A 73 16.23 -21.86 3.32
N ASP A 74 16.80 -20.73 3.76
CA ASP A 74 16.87 -20.32 5.16
C ASP A 74 15.72 -19.34 5.46
N LEU A 75 15.19 -19.37 6.68
CA LEU A 75 14.19 -18.39 7.16
C LEU A 75 14.69 -16.94 7.03
N LYS A 76 16.01 -16.75 7.09
CA LYS A 76 16.65 -15.43 6.93
C LYS A 76 16.52 -14.86 5.53
N ASP A 77 16.34 -15.70 4.51
CA ASP A 77 16.23 -15.26 3.12
C ASP A 77 14.98 -14.40 2.89
N ALA A 78 13.97 -14.56 3.74
CA ALA A 78 12.74 -13.77 3.72
C ALA A 78 12.85 -12.44 4.50
N ASN A 79 13.94 -12.22 5.22
CA ASN A 79 14.13 -10.96 5.95
C ASN A 79 14.60 -9.85 5.01
N PRO A 80 14.23 -8.59 5.28
CA PRO A 80 14.73 -7.48 4.49
C PRO A 80 16.27 -7.39 4.57
N LYS A 81 16.90 -7.22 3.42
CA LYS A 81 18.33 -6.90 3.31
C LYS A 81 18.55 -5.41 3.49
N ALA A 82 17.61 -4.61 2.98
CA ALA A 82 17.73 -3.17 3.01
C ALA A 82 17.58 -2.61 4.42
N VAL A 83 18.56 -1.81 4.84
CA VAL A 83 18.48 -0.97 6.03
C VAL A 83 17.89 0.38 5.65
N ILE A 84 16.84 0.81 6.33
CA ILE A 84 16.26 2.14 6.13
C ILE A 84 17.14 3.16 6.85
N LYS A 85 17.68 4.13 6.11
CA LYS A 85 18.60 5.17 6.61
C LYS A 85 17.99 6.56 6.42
N PRO A 86 17.26 7.09 7.41
CA PRO A 86 16.82 8.49 7.36
C PRO A 86 18.00 9.45 7.63
N ASP A 87 17.87 10.68 7.15
CA ASP A 87 18.81 11.76 7.48
C ASP A 87 18.94 11.95 9.00
N LYS A 88 17.82 11.92 9.70
CA LYS A 88 17.76 12.00 11.16
C LYS A 88 16.51 11.32 11.71
N ILE A 89 16.64 10.65 12.85
CA ILE A 89 15.50 10.20 13.65
C ILE A 89 15.16 11.29 14.68
N THR A 90 13.92 11.75 14.67
CA THR A 90 13.40 12.77 15.58
C THR A 90 12.38 12.19 16.55
N ASP A 91 12.05 12.96 17.58
CA ASP A 91 10.93 12.63 18.47
C ASP A 91 9.61 12.66 17.67
N ASP A 92 8.61 11.98 18.21
CA ASP A 92 7.29 11.90 17.57
C ASP A 92 6.63 13.28 17.54
N MET A 93 6.17 13.65 16.35
CA MET A 93 5.38 14.88 16.22
C MET A 93 3.91 14.61 16.56
N VAL A 94 3.39 15.34 17.53
CA VAL A 94 1.96 15.36 17.80
C VAL A 94 1.29 16.32 16.83
N ILE A 95 0.46 15.81 15.94
CA ILE A 95 -0.42 16.66 15.13
C ILE A 95 -1.59 17.07 16.03
N ALA A 96 -1.55 18.27 16.56
CA ALA A 96 -2.61 18.84 17.41
C ALA A 96 -3.81 19.25 16.54
N ASN A 97 -4.52 18.28 15.97
CA ASN A 97 -5.73 18.54 15.19
C ASN A 97 -6.97 18.00 15.91
N LYS A 98 -8.05 18.74 15.82
CA LYS A 98 -9.36 18.27 16.26
C LYS A 98 -9.99 17.46 15.14
N PHE A 99 -9.87 16.14 15.21
CA PHE A 99 -10.57 15.26 14.28
C PHE A 99 -12.03 15.04 14.71
N ASN A 100 -12.93 15.14 13.76
CA ASN A 100 -14.36 14.88 14.00
C ASN A 100 -14.63 13.36 13.85
N LYS A 101 -14.95 12.71 14.96
CA LYS A 101 -15.26 11.27 15.00
C LYS A 101 -16.47 10.84 14.16
N LYS A 102 -17.36 11.77 13.78
CA LYS A 102 -18.49 11.51 12.88
C LYS A 102 -18.14 11.78 11.41
N SER A 103 -16.94 12.24 11.11
CA SER A 103 -16.46 12.46 9.74
C SER A 103 -15.68 11.24 9.26
N CYS A 104 -16.10 10.66 8.15
CA CYS A 104 -15.57 9.42 7.59
C CYS A 104 -15.08 9.64 6.16
N GLY A 105 -13.80 9.44 5.92
CA GLY A 105 -13.24 9.30 4.57
C GLY A 105 -13.42 7.87 4.09
N ILE A 106 -13.96 7.69 2.89
CA ILE A 106 -14.19 6.39 2.27
C ILE A 106 -13.28 6.29 1.06
N LEU A 107 -12.27 5.42 1.14
CA LEU A 107 -11.43 5.12 -0.02
C LEU A 107 -12.26 4.33 -1.03
N SER A 108 -12.49 4.91 -2.20
CA SER A 108 -13.42 4.36 -3.18
C SER A 108 -12.73 4.03 -4.51
N SER A 109 -12.87 2.77 -4.91
CA SER A 109 -12.59 2.31 -6.27
C SER A 109 -13.81 2.39 -7.21
N GLY A 110 -14.99 2.74 -6.66
CA GLY A 110 -16.26 2.69 -7.35
C GLY A 110 -16.89 1.29 -7.37
N GLY A 111 -16.31 0.32 -6.66
CA GLY A 111 -16.85 -1.03 -6.48
C GLY A 111 -17.98 -1.08 -5.45
N LYS A 112 -18.65 -2.24 -5.39
CA LYS A 112 -19.83 -2.50 -4.55
C LYS A 112 -19.58 -2.22 -3.06
N GLU A 113 -18.42 -2.62 -2.54
CA GLU A 113 -18.05 -2.47 -1.12
C GLU A 113 -17.96 -1.00 -0.71
N SER A 114 -17.27 -0.17 -1.51
CA SER A 114 -17.13 1.25 -1.22
C SER A 114 -18.44 2.01 -1.36
N LEU A 115 -19.31 1.62 -2.31
CA LEU A 115 -20.65 2.20 -2.48
C LEU A 115 -21.58 1.82 -1.33
N LEU A 116 -21.54 0.55 -0.89
CA LEU A 116 -22.29 0.08 0.28
C LEU A 116 -21.85 0.83 1.54
N THR A 117 -20.55 0.91 1.79
CA THR A 117 -19.99 1.64 2.93
C THR A 117 -20.46 3.10 2.94
N TYR A 118 -20.42 3.77 1.78
CA TYR A 118 -20.93 5.14 1.64
C TYR A 118 -22.41 5.25 2.02
N GLY A 119 -23.25 4.35 1.48
CA GLY A 119 -24.70 4.34 1.76
C GLY A 119 -24.99 4.11 3.24
N MET A 120 -24.36 3.12 3.86
CA MET A 120 -24.54 2.80 5.28
C MET A 120 -24.15 3.96 6.19
N LEU A 121 -22.99 4.57 5.97
CA LEU A 121 -22.51 5.70 6.79
C LEU A 121 -23.42 6.92 6.68
N ASN A 122 -23.96 7.19 5.49
CA ASN A 122 -24.95 8.26 5.31
C ASN A 122 -26.25 7.97 6.09
N GLN A 123 -26.75 6.73 6.06
CA GLN A 123 -27.91 6.33 6.86
C GLN A 123 -27.65 6.44 8.38
N MET A 124 -26.42 6.21 8.81
CA MET A 124 -25.98 6.41 10.21
C MET A 124 -25.80 7.89 10.59
N GLY A 125 -26.02 8.82 9.68
CA GLY A 125 -25.85 10.26 9.93
C GLY A 125 -24.39 10.73 10.03
N CYS A 126 -23.46 9.96 9.49
CA CYS A 126 -22.05 10.37 9.41
C CYS A 126 -21.84 11.41 8.31
N THR A 127 -20.86 12.28 8.50
CA THR A 127 -20.38 13.15 7.43
C THR A 127 -19.39 12.36 6.57
N THR A 128 -19.80 12.03 5.34
CA THR A 128 -18.99 11.19 4.45
C THR A 128 -18.17 12.01 3.45
N TYR A 129 -16.99 11.52 3.16
CA TYR A 129 -16.07 12.06 2.16
C TYR A 129 -15.67 10.94 1.21
N PRO A 130 -16.31 10.80 0.03
CA PRO A 130 -15.83 9.87 -1.00
C PRO A 130 -14.45 10.30 -1.51
N LEU A 131 -13.44 9.46 -1.31
CA LEU A 131 -12.05 9.73 -1.61
C LEU A 131 -11.58 8.82 -2.75
N TYR A 132 -11.03 9.44 -3.77
CA TYR A 132 -10.55 8.73 -4.96
C TYR A 132 -9.06 8.99 -5.19
N VAL A 133 -8.32 7.94 -5.51
CA VAL A 133 -6.92 8.05 -5.96
C VAL A 133 -6.88 7.79 -7.47
N ASN A 134 -6.39 8.78 -8.20
CA ASN A 134 -6.16 8.68 -9.64
C ASN A 134 -4.69 8.34 -9.88
N GLU A 135 -4.41 7.09 -10.16
CA GLU A 135 -3.09 6.55 -10.47
C GLU A 135 -2.68 6.75 -11.93
N SER A 136 -3.55 7.36 -12.73
CA SER A 136 -3.38 7.49 -14.20
C SER A 136 -3.39 6.15 -14.97
N GLY A 137 -3.81 5.07 -14.32
CA GLY A 137 -3.82 3.70 -14.85
C GLY A 137 -5.22 3.15 -15.13
N GLY A 138 -5.30 1.82 -15.28
CA GLY A 138 -6.53 1.08 -15.55
C GLY A 138 -7.55 1.20 -14.43
N HIS A 139 -7.13 1.14 -13.18
CA HIS A 139 -8.01 1.27 -12.01
C HIS A 139 -8.76 2.60 -11.98
N TRP A 140 -8.09 3.70 -12.36
CA TRP A 140 -8.76 4.99 -12.46
C TRP A 140 -9.90 4.99 -13.49
N ARG A 141 -9.73 4.31 -14.63
CA ARG A 141 -10.79 4.21 -15.66
C ARG A 141 -12.04 3.53 -15.10
N THR A 142 -11.86 2.51 -14.27
CA THR A 142 -12.96 1.81 -13.59
C THR A 142 -13.63 2.69 -12.54
N ALA A 143 -12.88 3.44 -11.75
CA ALA A 143 -13.38 4.33 -10.71
C ALA A 143 -14.04 5.61 -11.24
N LEU A 144 -13.72 6.03 -12.46
CA LEU A 144 -14.12 7.32 -13.03
C LEU A 144 -15.65 7.54 -13.09
N PRO A 145 -16.49 6.57 -13.47
CA PRO A 145 -17.95 6.75 -13.45
C PRO A 145 -18.49 7.07 -12.06
N ALA A 146 -18.06 6.32 -11.04
CA ALA A 146 -18.45 6.55 -9.66
C ALA A 146 -17.93 7.88 -9.12
N TYR A 147 -16.70 8.25 -9.45
CA TYR A 147 -16.17 9.58 -9.12
C TYR A 147 -17.01 10.71 -9.71
N ARG A 148 -17.40 10.61 -10.98
CA ARG A 148 -18.24 11.62 -11.65
C ARG A 148 -19.60 11.75 -10.99
N TYR A 149 -20.24 10.63 -10.66
CA TYR A 149 -21.51 10.60 -9.94
C TYR A 149 -21.38 11.27 -8.56
N HIS A 150 -20.44 10.84 -7.72
CA HIS A 150 -20.25 11.43 -6.41
C HIS A 150 -19.84 12.91 -6.49
N LYS A 151 -19.04 13.30 -7.48
CA LYS A 151 -18.62 14.69 -7.64
C LYS A 151 -19.79 15.64 -7.93
N GLN A 152 -20.83 15.15 -8.60
CA GLN A 152 -22.05 15.89 -8.87
C GLN A 152 -23.01 15.92 -7.65
N SER A 153 -23.14 14.78 -6.98
CA SER A 153 -24.11 14.60 -5.89
C SER A 153 -23.57 15.00 -4.50
N ASP A 154 -22.27 14.93 -4.28
CA ASP A 154 -21.62 15.23 -2.99
C ASP A 154 -20.42 16.16 -3.15
N LYS A 155 -20.58 17.39 -2.65
CA LYS A 155 -19.52 18.44 -2.68
C LYS A 155 -18.28 18.08 -1.86
N LYS A 156 -18.34 17.07 -0.98
CA LYS A 156 -17.23 16.58 -0.17
C LYS A 156 -16.37 15.55 -0.90
N THR A 157 -16.76 15.11 -2.09
CA THR A 157 -15.96 14.21 -2.93
C THR A 157 -14.59 14.82 -3.23
N ARG A 158 -13.53 14.08 -2.98
CA ARG A 158 -12.15 14.50 -3.25
C ARG A 158 -11.44 13.48 -4.15
N ARG A 159 -10.47 13.98 -4.88
CA ARG A 159 -9.58 13.17 -5.70
C ARG A 159 -8.13 13.62 -5.50
N VAL A 160 -7.26 12.67 -5.28
CA VAL A 160 -5.82 12.86 -5.35
C VAL A 160 -5.31 12.25 -6.64
N TRP A 161 -4.36 12.90 -7.28
CA TRP A 161 -3.67 12.38 -8.47
C TRP A 161 -2.26 11.96 -8.10
N THR A 162 -1.80 10.84 -8.71
CA THR A 162 -0.45 10.33 -8.55
C THR A 162 0.00 9.63 -9.82
N ASN A 163 1.31 9.51 -10.00
CA ASN A 163 1.95 8.76 -11.09
C ASN A 163 2.57 7.43 -10.60
N ILE A 164 2.06 6.88 -9.52
CA ILE A 164 2.61 5.68 -8.89
C ILE A 164 2.72 4.48 -9.85
N ASP A 165 1.79 4.33 -10.77
CA ASP A 165 1.84 3.27 -11.79
C ASP A 165 3.09 3.36 -12.66
N ARG A 166 3.54 4.58 -12.99
CA ARG A 166 4.79 4.80 -13.75
C ARG A 166 6.01 4.42 -12.92
N PHE A 167 5.97 4.69 -11.63
CA PHE A 167 7.05 4.29 -10.73
C PHE A 167 7.17 2.76 -10.64
N TYR A 168 6.06 2.04 -10.50
CA TYR A 168 6.09 0.58 -10.52
C TYR A 168 6.60 0.00 -11.84
N LEU A 169 6.21 0.59 -12.98
CA LEU A 169 6.78 0.20 -14.28
C LEU A 169 8.29 0.45 -14.34
N PHE A 170 8.74 1.60 -13.84
CA PHE A 170 10.17 1.90 -13.75
C PHE A 170 10.91 0.88 -12.87
N MET A 171 10.34 0.49 -11.73
CA MET A 171 10.94 -0.56 -10.89
C MET A 171 11.07 -1.88 -11.66
N LEU A 172 10.01 -2.33 -12.33
CA LEU A 172 10.02 -3.57 -13.12
C LEU A 172 11.05 -3.52 -14.24
N ASP A 173 11.19 -2.38 -14.91
CA ASP A 173 12.19 -2.20 -15.98
C ASP A 173 13.64 -2.25 -15.48
N ASN A 174 13.89 -1.96 -14.20
CA ASN A 174 15.24 -1.80 -13.64
C ASN A 174 15.63 -2.89 -12.63
N LEU A 175 14.82 -3.91 -12.42
CA LEU A 175 15.16 -5.04 -11.57
C LEU A 175 15.73 -6.19 -12.40
N ALA A 176 16.97 -6.58 -12.14
CA ALA A 176 17.71 -7.56 -12.92
C ALA A 176 17.05 -8.95 -13.02
N PHE A 177 16.24 -9.30 -12.02
CA PHE A 177 15.53 -10.58 -12.00
C PHE A 177 14.20 -10.55 -12.78
N ILE A 178 13.77 -9.41 -13.27
CA ILE A 178 12.53 -9.25 -14.05
C ILE A 178 12.82 -9.49 -15.54
N ARG A 179 11.96 -10.25 -16.18
CA ARG A 179 12.04 -10.51 -17.62
C ARG A 179 11.88 -9.22 -18.43
N SER A 180 12.68 -9.05 -19.46
CA SER A 180 12.65 -7.87 -20.34
C SER A 180 11.33 -7.71 -21.11
N ASP A 181 10.59 -8.81 -21.33
CA ASP A 181 9.30 -8.81 -22.00
C ASP A 181 8.09 -8.69 -21.05
N HIS A 182 8.31 -8.35 -19.76
CA HIS A 182 7.28 -8.28 -18.71
C HIS A 182 6.06 -7.43 -19.11
N ARG A 183 6.24 -6.42 -19.94
CA ARG A 183 5.14 -5.56 -20.41
C ARG A 183 4.12 -6.26 -21.30
N LYS A 184 4.47 -7.43 -21.86
CA LYS A 184 3.58 -8.28 -22.68
C LYS A 184 2.80 -9.29 -21.82
N ILE A 185 3.21 -9.47 -20.56
CA ILE A 185 2.61 -10.43 -19.66
C ILE A 185 1.32 -9.84 -19.09
N ARG A 186 0.22 -10.56 -19.25
CA ARG A 186 -1.05 -10.23 -18.62
C ARG A 186 -1.21 -11.06 -17.34
N ALA A 187 -1.17 -10.42 -16.21
CA ALA A 187 -1.43 -11.06 -14.92
C ALA A 187 -2.10 -10.07 -13.96
N ASP A 188 -2.92 -10.60 -13.06
CA ASP A 188 -3.61 -9.81 -12.05
C ASP A 188 -2.67 -9.42 -10.90
N THR A 189 -1.56 -10.13 -10.74
CA THR A 189 -0.60 -9.89 -9.67
C THR A 189 0.80 -9.65 -10.22
N TYR A 190 1.45 -8.61 -9.74
CA TYR A 190 2.83 -8.25 -10.08
C TYR A 190 3.81 -8.77 -9.02
N PRO A 191 5.09 -9.06 -9.39
CA PRO A 191 6.10 -9.56 -8.46
C PRO A 191 6.47 -8.56 -7.37
N ILE A 192 6.36 -7.28 -7.69
CA ILE A 192 6.68 -6.16 -6.81
C ILE A 192 5.67 -5.04 -7.03
N ARG A 193 4.52 -5.13 -6.44
CA ARG A 193 3.53 -4.05 -6.44
C ARG A 193 2.80 -4.05 -5.10
N LEU A 194 3.57 -4.27 -4.07
CA LEU A 194 3.10 -4.19 -2.70
C LEU A 194 3.12 -2.73 -2.22
N CYS A 195 2.60 -2.50 -1.06
CA CYS A 195 2.55 -1.18 -0.43
C CYS A 195 1.62 -0.17 -1.11
N ILE A 196 0.73 -0.60 -2.00
CA ILE A 196 -0.17 0.32 -2.71
C ILE A 196 -1.25 0.88 -1.75
N PHE A 197 -1.82 0.06 -0.87
CA PHE A 197 -2.80 0.52 0.12
C PHE A 197 -2.16 1.42 1.18
N PRO A 198 -1.06 1.06 1.85
CA PRO A 198 -0.33 2.00 2.70
C PRO A 198 0.02 3.30 1.99
N PHE A 199 0.45 3.24 0.72
CA PHE A 199 0.67 4.43 -0.08
C PHE A 199 -0.59 5.31 -0.17
N TYR A 200 -1.75 4.73 -0.47
CA TYR A 200 -3.01 5.48 -0.55
C TYR A 200 -3.40 6.08 0.79
N VAL A 201 -3.27 5.32 1.88
CA VAL A 201 -3.57 5.80 3.24
C VAL A 201 -2.73 7.05 3.54
N PHE A 202 -1.41 6.95 3.43
CA PHE A 202 -0.52 8.08 3.72
C PHE A 202 -0.71 9.26 2.75
N LEU A 203 -0.99 9.00 1.48
CA LEU A 203 -1.28 10.03 0.47
C LEU A 203 -2.56 10.82 0.81
N LEU A 204 -3.54 10.20 1.45
CA LEU A 204 -4.80 10.82 1.82
C LEU A 204 -4.74 11.55 3.16
N LEU A 205 -3.80 11.25 4.06
CA LEU A 205 -3.70 11.88 5.38
C LEU A 205 -3.71 13.42 5.34
N PRO A 206 -3.07 14.12 4.40
CA PRO A 206 -3.20 15.57 4.30
C PRO A 206 -4.63 16.06 4.11
N LEU A 207 -5.49 15.31 3.42
CA LEU A 207 -6.92 15.63 3.28
C LEU A 207 -7.66 15.43 4.59
N PHE A 208 -7.30 14.39 5.36
CA PHE A 208 -7.87 14.13 6.70
C PHE A 208 -7.57 15.29 7.63
N VAL A 209 -6.33 15.71 7.70
CA VAL A 209 -5.92 16.86 8.51
C VAL A 209 -6.65 18.13 8.08
N LYS A 210 -6.70 18.42 6.78
CA LYS A 210 -7.33 19.62 6.24
C LYS A 210 -8.84 19.69 6.45
N ASN A 211 -9.53 18.55 6.43
CA ASN A 211 -10.99 18.48 6.52
C ASN A 211 -11.48 17.92 7.87
N GLU A 212 -10.59 17.78 8.85
CA GLU A 212 -10.89 17.24 10.18
C GLU A 212 -11.58 15.86 10.15
N ILE A 213 -11.20 15.01 9.18
CA ILE A 213 -11.76 13.67 9.00
C ILE A 213 -11.17 12.75 10.06
N GLY A 214 -12.02 12.16 10.91
CA GLY A 214 -11.58 11.35 12.03
C GLY A 214 -11.41 9.86 11.75
N ASN A 215 -12.02 9.35 10.68
CA ASN A 215 -11.99 7.93 10.36
C ASN A 215 -11.70 7.70 8.87
N LEU A 216 -10.88 6.71 8.57
CA LEU A 216 -10.72 6.16 7.21
C LEU A 216 -11.42 4.80 7.16
N LEU A 217 -12.26 4.61 6.14
CA LEU A 217 -12.89 3.33 5.87
C LEU A 217 -12.48 2.86 4.48
N ILE A 218 -12.10 1.59 4.43
CA ILE A 218 -11.80 0.87 3.20
C ILE A 218 -12.77 -0.30 3.17
N GLY A 219 -13.56 -0.40 2.11
CA GLY A 219 -14.46 -1.54 1.92
C GLY A 219 -13.66 -2.80 1.61
N SER A 220 -13.90 -3.87 2.36
CA SER A 220 -13.25 -5.15 2.23
C SER A 220 -14.26 -6.27 1.98
N GLU A 221 -13.83 -7.40 1.44
CA GLU A 221 -14.68 -8.55 1.21
C GLU A 221 -14.80 -9.40 2.49
N PHE A 222 -15.93 -10.11 2.63
CA PHE A 222 -16.23 -10.88 3.86
C PHE A 222 -15.31 -12.10 4.03
N ASP A 223 -14.73 -12.59 2.96
CA ASP A 223 -13.87 -13.77 2.90
C ASP A 223 -12.39 -13.47 3.18
N ASP A 224 -12.09 -12.32 3.75
CA ASP A 224 -10.74 -11.95 4.16
C ASP A 224 -10.14 -12.98 5.11
N LEU A 225 -8.86 -13.27 4.90
CA LEU A 225 -8.13 -14.25 5.67
C LEU A 225 -7.99 -13.81 7.14
N ARG A 226 -8.34 -14.72 8.04
CA ARG A 226 -8.27 -14.50 9.49
C ARG A 226 -7.06 -15.15 10.16
N SER A 227 -6.27 -15.90 9.40
CA SER A 227 -5.08 -16.58 9.90
C SER A 227 -3.87 -16.21 9.06
N THR A 228 -2.73 -16.04 9.73
CA THR A 228 -1.46 -15.83 9.05
C THR A 228 -0.91 -17.17 8.57
N PRO A 229 -0.86 -17.43 7.27
CA PRO A 229 -0.35 -18.69 6.76
C PRO A 229 1.17 -18.79 6.95
N GLU A 230 1.64 -20.04 6.99
CA GLU A 230 3.05 -20.37 7.06
C GLU A 230 3.47 -21.15 5.83
N TYR A 231 4.66 -20.86 5.32
CA TYR A 231 5.31 -21.63 4.27
C TYR A 231 6.74 -21.96 4.69
N LYS A 232 7.01 -23.23 4.96
CA LYS A 232 8.33 -23.71 5.42
C LYS A 232 8.90 -22.90 6.60
N GLY A 233 8.08 -22.61 7.61
CA GLY A 233 8.46 -21.83 8.78
C GLY A 233 8.46 -20.31 8.58
N ILE A 234 8.18 -19.82 7.38
CA ILE A 234 8.08 -18.39 7.09
C ILE A 234 6.63 -17.96 7.19
N THR A 235 6.31 -17.18 8.21
CA THR A 235 5.01 -16.53 8.36
C THR A 235 4.88 -15.39 7.35
N HIS A 236 3.79 -15.38 6.57
CA HIS A 236 3.54 -14.37 5.55
C HIS A 236 2.04 -14.09 5.45
N TYR A 237 1.66 -13.03 4.71
CA TYR A 237 0.26 -12.73 4.42
C TYR A 237 -0.10 -13.24 3.03
N TYR A 238 -1.08 -14.16 2.96
CA TYR A 238 -1.41 -14.86 1.72
C TYR A 238 -2.14 -13.97 0.72
N GLY A 239 -1.42 -13.51 -0.27
CA GLY A 239 -1.99 -12.89 -1.49
C GLY A 239 -2.67 -11.53 -1.32
N ILE A 240 -3.22 -11.26 -0.15
CA ILE A 240 -4.02 -10.07 0.17
C ILE A 240 -3.59 -9.56 1.55
N TYR A 241 -2.29 -9.27 1.71
CA TYR A 241 -1.72 -8.82 2.98
C TYR A 241 -2.38 -7.55 3.52
N ASP A 242 -2.84 -6.68 2.62
CA ASP A 242 -3.47 -5.40 2.88
C ASP A 242 -4.94 -5.50 3.31
N GLN A 243 -5.49 -6.70 3.39
CA GLN A 243 -6.82 -7.03 3.89
C GLN A 243 -6.76 -8.00 5.08
N HIS A 244 -5.57 -8.29 5.59
CA HIS A 244 -5.41 -9.20 6.72
C HIS A 244 -5.55 -8.44 8.04
N GLN A 245 -6.37 -8.96 8.98
CA GLN A 245 -6.65 -8.31 10.26
C GLN A 245 -5.42 -7.93 11.08
N ASP A 246 -4.36 -8.75 11.03
CA ASP A 246 -3.13 -8.47 11.78
C ASP A 246 -2.30 -7.36 11.14
N PHE A 247 -2.50 -7.10 9.86
CA PHE A 247 -1.88 -5.98 9.15
C PHE A 247 -2.59 -4.66 9.44
N ASP A 248 -3.92 -4.70 9.63
CA ASP A 248 -4.74 -3.52 9.83
C ASP A 248 -4.71 -2.99 11.28
N ARG A 249 -4.09 -3.72 12.21
CA ARG A 249 -3.91 -3.33 13.62
C ARG A 249 -2.68 -2.46 13.85
#